data_80a197ba598c46df8cdc8ccbe7fea145
#
_entry.id   80a197ba598c46df8cdc8ccbe7fea145
#
_cell.length_a   1.000
_cell.length_b   1.000
_cell.length_c   1.000
_cell.angle_alpha   90.00
_cell.angle_beta   90.00
_cell.angle_gamma   90.00
#
_symmetry.space_group_name_H-M   'P 1'
#
loop_
_entity.id
_entity.type
_entity.pdbx_description
1 polymer ?
#
loop_
_entity_poly.entity_id
_entity_poly.type
_entity_poly.pdbx_seq_one_letter_code
_entity_poly.pdbx_strand_id
1 'polypeptide(L)'
;MCQVLEEIFRKGMNNQVHSAFGITRRDYWAWINKTFQTSEGLNSSFKRTVEFVSSNQCVATPQGRGRLFIRAALKAKCLHVPVETIVRMKCNEGLYDESSIIGDEILGEIFLSLLYQCSHLNFDLKIENASFLDETWQLPIYEEYELVPCMDLGVYLGHVSGRAVVVRVEDGSVAAEDNKIEVGDVIDEAFGICINGWRRGRVTSLLRQKKGLPVSLKVIKGHYPNGSVFPGVVPLLRRLHLDIESLQEQYREAALVESQETSLSTSHIGGQTVYYLGSVSVGSCGDVSQIEHAVMAVSSQNRQSVAVNLITGEIGVQTLLKTNRKMILSHSYTEISSCGRRNDMPEYFAYIAGDTSCTISSHFTCYVFKGSTTEQSRDILLTLADGFHRTHWAV
;
A
#
# COMPACT_ATOMS: atom_id res chain seq x y z
N MET A 1 19.06 10.28 -12.44
CA MET A 1 19.82 9.09 -12.89
C MET A 1 18.95 8.18 -13.77
N CYS A 2 17.83 7.62 -13.32
CA CYS A 2 17.01 6.70 -14.15
C CYS A 2 16.56 7.30 -15.48
N GLN A 3 16.19 8.59 -15.51
CA GLN A 3 15.82 9.28 -16.74
C GLN A 3 17.01 9.40 -17.71
N VAL A 4 18.20 9.73 -17.22
CA VAL A 4 19.42 9.78 -18.05
C VAL A 4 19.76 8.40 -18.60
N LEU A 5 19.61 7.34 -17.81
CA LEU A 5 19.77 5.97 -18.29
C LEU A 5 18.76 5.63 -19.40
N GLU A 6 17.51 6.03 -19.26
CA GLU A 6 16.51 5.85 -20.33
C GLU A 6 16.93 6.59 -21.62
N GLU A 7 17.43 7.83 -21.48
CA GLU A 7 17.92 8.60 -22.63
C GLU A 7 19.11 7.91 -23.34
N ILE A 8 20.06 7.35 -22.57
CA ILE A 8 21.15 6.57 -23.13
C ILE A 8 20.66 5.32 -23.85
N PHE A 9 19.71 4.57 -23.24
CA PHE A 9 19.12 3.39 -23.87
C PHE A 9 18.32 3.69 -25.13
N ARG A 10 17.83 4.90 -25.31
CA ARG A 10 17.03 5.32 -26.47
C ARG A 10 17.84 5.99 -27.56
N LYS A 11 18.93 6.68 -27.21
CA LYS A 11 19.71 7.46 -28.15
C LYS A 11 20.41 6.55 -29.18
N GLY A 12 20.18 6.83 -30.45
CA GLY A 12 20.74 6.07 -31.58
C GLY A 12 20.23 4.65 -31.72
N MET A 13 19.14 4.31 -31.03
CA MET A 13 18.51 3.01 -31.18
C MET A 13 17.72 2.95 -32.49
N ASN A 14 17.99 1.94 -33.32
CA ASN A 14 17.22 1.61 -34.52
C ASN A 14 15.88 1.00 -34.13
N ASN A 15 14.89 1.85 -33.91
CA ASN A 15 13.58 1.46 -33.40
C ASN A 15 12.52 1.22 -34.48
N GLN A 16 12.87 1.41 -35.78
CA GLN A 16 11.95 1.21 -36.89
C GLN A 16 11.95 -0.24 -37.35
N VAL A 17 10.78 -0.84 -37.36
CA VAL A 17 10.57 -2.18 -37.88
C VAL A 17 9.54 -2.09 -38.99
N HIS A 18 9.95 -2.43 -40.25
CA HIS A 18 9.03 -2.59 -41.34
C HIS A 18 8.26 -3.91 -41.18
N SER A 19 6.96 -3.80 -41.02
CA SER A 19 6.05 -4.96 -41.02
C SER A 19 5.10 -4.86 -42.20
N ALA A 20 4.46 -5.98 -42.57
CA ALA A 20 3.44 -6.02 -43.63
C ALA A 20 2.25 -5.01 -43.34
N PHE A 21 2.12 -4.53 -42.13
CA PHE A 21 1.06 -3.59 -41.67
C PHE A 21 1.58 -2.18 -41.43
N GLY A 22 2.82 -1.85 -41.77
CA GLY A 22 3.41 -0.52 -41.60
C GLY A 22 4.68 -0.50 -40.73
N ILE A 23 5.09 0.71 -40.33
CA ILE A 23 6.28 0.92 -39.48
C ILE A 23 5.86 0.86 -38.01
N THR A 24 6.37 -0.12 -37.26
CA THR A 24 6.24 -0.20 -35.82
C THR A 24 7.52 0.29 -35.14
N ARG A 25 7.39 1.05 -34.07
CA ARG A 25 8.54 1.47 -33.25
C ARG A 25 8.77 0.45 -32.13
N ARG A 26 9.99 -0.02 -32.01
CA ARG A 26 10.42 -0.83 -30.85
C ARG A 26 11.04 0.08 -29.80
N ASP A 27 10.79 -0.19 -28.53
CA ASP A 27 11.51 0.44 -27.42
C ASP A 27 12.62 -0.50 -26.91
N TYR A 28 13.59 0.02 -26.17
CA TYR A 28 14.72 -0.76 -25.62
C TYR A 28 14.25 -1.96 -24.77
N TRP A 29 13.09 -1.92 -24.14
CA TRP A 29 12.50 -3.08 -23.48
C TRP A 29 12.35 -4.30 -24.40
N ALA A 30 12.04 -4.08 -25.67
CA ALA A 30 11.82 -5.17 -26.62
C ALA A 30 13.08 -6.00 -26.82
N TRP A 31 14.26 -5.37 -26.98
CA TRP A 31 15.50 -6.12 -27.15
C TRP A 31 16.02 -6.70 -25.83
N ILE A 32 15.83 -6.03 -24.69
CA ILE A 32 16.16 -6.58 -23.36
C ILE A 32 15.38 -7.89 -23.13
N ASN A 33 14.08 -7.88 -23.44
CA ASN A 33 13.25 -9.08 -23.29
C ASN A 33 13.65 -10.18 -24.33
N LYS A 34 14.05 -9.80 -25.56
CA LYS A 34 14.59 -10.74 -26.54
C LYS A 34 15.89 -11.38 -26.03
N THR A 35 16.82 -10.59 -25.50
CA THR A 35 18.08 -11.08 -24.90
C THR A 35 17.81 -12.13 -23.81
N PHE A 36 16.83 -11.88 -22.94
CA PHE A 36 16.39 -12.84 -21.93
C PHE A 36 15.94 -14.18 -22.54
N GLN A 37 15.21 -14.13 -23.66
CA GLN A 37 14.66 -15.34 -24.31
C GLN A 37 15.71 -16.15 -25.07
N THR A 38 16.76 -15.50 -25.62
CA THR A 38 17.70 -16.13 -26.53
C THR A 38 19.03 -16.52 -25.89
N SER A 39 19.41 -15.97 -24.76
CA SER A 39 20.72 -16.21 -24.15
C SER A 39 20.65 -17.25 -23.05
N GLU A 40 21.37 -18.35 -23.21
CA GLU A 40 21.59 -19.35 -22.16
C GLU A 40 22.66 -18.88 -21.17
N GLY A 41 22.55 -19.27 -19.90
CA GLY A 41 23.56 -18.95 -18.88
C GLY A 41 23.50 -17.54 -18.29
N LEU A 42 22.46 -16.75 -18.56
CA LEU A 42 22.29 -15.41 -18.02
C LEU A 42 22.23 -15.39 -16.48
N ASN A 43 22.72 -14.28 -15.92
CA ASN A 43 22.67 -14.00 -14.48
C ASN A 43 21.25 -14.19 -13.90
N SER A 44 21.16 -14.93 -12.79
CA SER A 44 19.86 -15.25 -12.15
C SER A 44 19.09 -14.02 -11.68
N SER A 45 19.79 -12.95 -11.27
CA SER A 45 19.17 -11.68 -10.87
C SER A 45 18.54 -10.97 -12.07
N PHE A 46 19.21 -11.00 -13.22
CA PHE A 46 18.67 -10.44 -14.45
C PHE A 46 17.40 -11.20 -14.89
N LYS A 47 17.43 -12.54 -14.89
CA LYS A 47 16.27 -13.37 -15.25
C LYS A 47 15.06 -13.02 -14.37
N ARG A 48 15.22 -13.03 -13.05
CA ARG A 48 14.15 -12.66 -12.10
C ARG A 48 13.65 -11.25 -12.33
N THR A 49 14.53 -10.31 -12.66
CA THR A 49 14.13 -8.92 -12.91
C THR A 49 13.28 -8.80 -14.19
N VAL A 50 13.65 -9.48 -15.26
CA VAL A 50 12.87 -9.47 -16.51
C VAL A 50 11.52 -10.16 -16.32
N GLU A 51 11.47 -11.29 -15.60
CA GLU A 51 10.22 -11.99 -15.26
C GLU A 51 9.29 -11.09 -14.41
N PHE A 52 9.82 -10.43 -13.38
CA PHE A 52 9.08 -9.48 -12.55
C PHE A 52 8.47 -8.35 -13.39
N VAL A 53 9.25 -7.73 -14.28
CA VAL A 53 8.77 -6.64 -15.14
C VAL A 53 7.74 -7.13 -16.15
N SER A 54 7.95 -8.31 -16.73
CA SER A 54 7.04 -8.90 -17.74
C SER A 54 5.69 -9.28 -17.14
N SER A 55 5.65 -9.74 -15.88
CA SER A 55 4.44 -10.15 -15.18
C SER A 55 3.73 -9.00 -14.49
N ASN A 56 4.36 -7.82 -14.38
CA ASN A 56 3.77 -6.68 -13.68
C ASN A 56 2.56 -6.12 -14.44
N GLN A 57 1.42 -6.05 -13.76
CA GLN A 57 0.14 -5.61 -14.33
C GLN A 57 -0.07 -4.08 -14.25
N CYS A 58 0.73 -3.38 -13.43
CA CYS A 58 0.62 -1.94 -13.26
C CYS A 58 1.21 -1.15 -14.43
N VAL A 59 2.08 -1.76 -15.25
CA VAL A 59 2.69 -1.16 -16.44
C VAL A 59 2.22 -1.89 -17.70
N ALA A 60 1.66 -1.14 -18.64
CA ALA A 60 1.07 -1.70 -19.86
C ALA A 60 1.98 -1.51 -21.10
N THR A 61 2.67 -0.36 -21.17
CA THR A 61 3.44 0.04 -22.34
C THR A 61 4.88 -0.47 -22.32
N PRO A 62 5.54 -0.65 -23.49
CA PRO A 62 6.97 -0.92 -23.54
C PRO A 62 7.80 0.14 -22.81
N GLN A 63 7.41 1.41 -22.87
CA GLN A 63 8.03 2.51 -22.14
C GLN A 63 7.97 2.30 -20.62
N GLY A 64 6.80 2.04 -20.07
CA GLY A 64 6.63 1.80 -18.64
C GLY A 64 7.42 0.58 -18.17
N ARG A 65 7.39 -0.52 -18.95
CA ARG A 65 8.19 -1.71 -18.67
C ARG A 65 9.69 -1.43 -18.69
N GLY A 66 10.17 -0.67 -19.68
CA GLY A 66 11.57 -0.24 -19.74
C GLY A 66 11.97 0.59 -18.52
N ARG A 67 11.14 1.53 -18.10
CA ARG A 67 11.36 2.35 -16.91
C ARG A 67 11.37 1.52 -15.64
N LEU A 68 10.42 0.60 -15.49
CA LEU A 68 10.38 -0.33 -14.36
C LEU A 68 11.62 -1.23 -14.36
N PHE A 69 12.05 -1.71 -15.54
CA PHE A 69 13.27 -2.51 -15.68
C PHE A 69 14.51 -1.76 -15.19
N ILE A 70 14.72 -0.49 -15.59
CA ILE A 70 15.87 0.31 -15.13
C ILE A 70 15.89 0.38 -13.60
N ARG A 71 14.75 0.65 -12.96
CA ARG A 71 14.64 0.71 -11.49
C ARG A 71 14.91 -0.63 -10.83
N ALA A 72 14.25 -1.67 -11.29
CA ALA A 72 14.40 -3.02 -10.74
C ALA A 72 15.81 -3.58 -10.95
N ALA A 73 16.41 -3.33 -12.13
CA ALA A 73 17.77 -3.77 -12.45
C ALA A 73 18.86 -3.04 -11.67
N LEU A 74 18.68 -1.75 -11.37
CA LEU A 74 19.55 -1.00 -10.45
C LEU A 74 19.48 -1.59 -9.04
N LYS A 75 18.26 -1.83 -8.51
CA LYS A 75 18.05 -2.44 -7.18
C LYS A 75 18.62 -3.87 -7.13
N ALA A 76 18.44 -4.65 -8.18
CA ALA A 76 18.96 -6.02 -8.30
C ALA A 76 20.43 -6.10 -8.74
N LYS A 77 21.09 -4.95 -8.98
CA LYS A 77 22.51 -4.84 -9.37
C LYS A 77 22.85 -5.58 -10.67
N CYS A 78 21.92 -5.64 -11.62
CA CYS A 78 22.05 -6.40 -12.87
C CYS A 78 21.86 -5.56 -14.14
N LEU A 79 21.86 -4.22 -14.06
CA LEU A 79 21.63 -3.35 -15.21
C LEU A 79 22.75 -3.43 -16.26
N HIS A 80 23.97 -3.84 -15.88
CA HIS A 80 25.09 -4.05 -16.79
C HIS A 80 24.87 -5.23 -17.75
N VAL A 81 24.12 -6.26 -17.36
CA VAL A 81 23.98 -7.52 -18.10
C VAL A 81 23.51 -7.34 -19.55
N PRO A 82 22.41 -6.62 -19.84
CA PRO A 82 21.97 -6.44 -21.23
C PRO A 82 22.95 -5.61 -22.04
N VAL A 83 23.63 -4.63 -21.46
CA VAL A 83 24.63 -3.79 -22.14
C VAL A 83 25.88 -4.62 -22.46
N GLU A 84 26.34 -5.44 -21.53
CA GLU A 84 27.46 -6.37 -21.73
C GLU A 84 27.21 -7.32 -22.92
N THR A 85 25.97 -7.81 -23.06
CA THR A 85 25.58 -8.67 -24.17
C THR A 85 25.76 -7.97 -25.53
N ILE A 86 25.41 -6.68 -25.61
CA ILE A 86 25.57 -5.91 -26.85
C ILE A 86 27.05 -5.61 -27.11
N VAL A 87 27.74 -5.07 -26.13
CA VAL A 87 29.11 -4.52 -26.30
C VAL A 87 30.13 -5.63 -26.48
N ARG A 88 30.13 -6.65 -25.59
CA ARG A 88 31.15 -7.70 -25.60
C ARG A 88 30.83 -8.88 -26.52
N MET A 89 29.56 -9.28 -26.60
CA MET A 89 29.16 -10.37 -27.48
C MET A 89 28.91 -9.90 -28.91
N LYS A 90 29.10 -8.62 -29.21
CA LYS A 90 28.85 -7.98 -30.52
C LYS A 90 27.46 -8.30 -31.09
N CYS A 91 26.48 -8.49 -30.20
CA CYS A 91 25.09 -8.78 -30.58
C CYS A 91 24.32 -7.52 -30.99
N ASN A 92 25.00 -6.50 -31.49
CA ASN A 92 24.37 -5.24 -31.87
C ASN A 92 23.37 -5.44 -33.03
N GLU A 93 23.64 -6.38 -34.00
CA GLU A 93 22.77 -6.69 -35.15
C GLU A 93 22.02 -5.45 -35.72
N GLY A 94 22.67 -4.29 -35.73
CA GLY A 94 22.05 -3.02 -36.15
C GLY A 94 21.02 -2.44 -35.18
N LEU A 95 21.04 -2.84 -33.90
CA LEU A 95 20.14 -2.27 -32.85
C LEU A 95 20.49 -0.82 -32.54
N TYR A 96 21.77 -0.46 -32.59
CA TYR A 96 22.24 0.88 -32.29
C TYR A 96 23.17 1.40 -33.39
N ASP A 97 23.04 2.69 -33.67
CA ASP A 97 23.96 3.39 -34.53
C ASP A 97 25.34 3.54 -33.88
N GLU A 98 26.42 3.49 -34.67
CA GLU A 98 27.80 3.69 -34.19
C GLU A 98 28.03 5.07 -33.55
N SER A 99 27.19 6.04 -33.83
CA SER A 99 27.20 7.38 -33.18
C SER A 99 26.55 7.42 -31.78
N SER A 100 25.98 6.33 -31.33
CA SER A 100 25.34 6.22 -30.03
C SER A 100 26.32 5.74 -28.94
N ILE A 101 26.01 6.01 -27.67
CA ILE A 101 26.85 5.56 -26.54
C ILE A 101 26.95 4.03 -26.50
N ILE A 102 25.88 3.31 -26.82
CA ILE A 102 25.87 1.83 -26.76
C ILE A 102 26.42 1.22 -28.06
N GLY A 103 26.29 1.90 -29.19
CA GLY A 103 26.77 1.42 -30.48
C GLY A 103 28.25 1.70 -30.77
N ASP A 104 28.80 2.74 -30.14
CA ASP A 104 30.23 3.05 -30.24
C ASP A 104 31.06 2.10 -29.36
N GLU A 105 32.15 1.57 -29.93
CA GLU A 105 32.98 0.54 -29.28
C GLU A 105 33.63 1.08 -27.96
N ILE A 106 34.11 2.34 -27.96
CA ILE A 106 34.81 2.95 -26.84
C ILE A 106 33.79 3.45 -25.79
N LEU A 107 32.78 4.20 -26.23
CA LEU A 107 31.77 4.73 -25.34
C LEU A 107 30.94 3.61 -24.70
N GLY A 108 30.67 2.54 -25.42
CA GLY A 108 29.99 1.34 -24.92
C GLY A 108 30.74 0.67 -23.76
N GLU A 109 32.07 0.49 -23.90
CA GLU A 109 32.90 -0.08 -22.83
C GLU A 109 33.01 0.87 -21.62
N ILE A 110 33.10 2.18 -21.84
CA ILE A 110 33.08 3.18 -20.75
C ILE A 110 31.74 3.09 -20.02
N PHE A 111 30.63 3.07 -20.75
CA PHE A 111 29.30 2.98 -20.15
C PHE A 111 29.10 1.67 -19.38
N LEU A 112 29.55 0.54 -19.93
CA LEU A 112 29.52 -0.76 -19.27
C LEU A 112 30.33 -0.72 -17.95
N SER A 113 31.52 -0.12 -17.97
CA SER A 113 32.35 0.06 -16.77
C SER A 113 31.63 0.85 -15.68
N LEU A 114 30.93 1.93 -16.05
CA LEU A 114 30.12 2.73 -15.11
C LEU A 114 28.96 1.92 -14.53
N LEU A 115 28.30 1.08 -15.35
CA LEU A 115 27.22 0.21 -14.88
C LEU A 115 27.73 -0.87 -13.90
N TYR A 116 28.94 -1.39 -14.10
CA TYR A 116 29.56 -2.27 -13.12
C TYR A 116 29.83 -1.56 -11.80
N GLN A 117 30.31 -0.31 -11.82
CA GLN A 117 30.46 0.48 -10.59
C GLN A 117 29.12 0.70 -9.91
N CYS A 118 28.06 1.02 -10.66
CA CYS A 118 26.70 1.11 -10.12
C CYS A 118 26.25 -0.20 -9.43
N SER A 119 26.69 -1.37 -9.89
CA SER A 119 26.34 -2.63 -9.25
C SER A 119 26.89 -2.81 -7.83
N HIS A 120 27.91 -2.06 -7.45
CA HIS A 120 28.44 -2.04 -6.08
C HIS A 120 27.67 -1.11 -5.14
N LEU A 121 26.84 -0.21 -5.68
CA LEU A 121 26.02 0.70 -4.89
C LEU A 121 24.69 0.05 -4.47
N ASN A 122 24.18 0.50 -3.34
CA ASN A 122 22.83 0.14 -2.91
C ASN A 122 21.88 1.28 -3.28
N PHE A 123 20.87 0.97 -4.09
CA PHE A 123 19.82 1.91 -4.48
C PHE A 123 18.55 1.59 -3.72
N ASP A 124 18.09 2.52 -2.89
CA ASP A 124 16.78 2.45 -2.24
C ASP A 124 15.70 2.94 -3.22
N LEU A 125 15.35 2.10 -4.19
CA LEU A 125 14.33 2.38 -5.18
C LEU A 125 13.06 1.61 -4.84
N LYS A 126 11.97 2.32 -4.65
CA LYS A 126 10.63 1.73 -4.53
C LYS A 126 10.21 1.23 -5.91
N ILE A 127 10.04 -0.07 -6.09
CA ILE A 127 9.63 -0.71 -7.35
C ILE A 127 8.15 -1.05 -7.38
N GLU A 128 7.49 -1.05 -6.22
CA GLU A 128 6.06 -1.29 -6.04
C GLU A 128 5.21 -0.16 -6.65
N ASN A 129 5.75 1.05 -6.64
CA ASN A 129 5.13 2.26 -7.14
C ASN A 129 5.40 2.44 -8.65
N ALA A 130 4.74 1.63 -9.48
CA ALA A 130 5.01 1.54 -10.92
C ALA A 130 3.89 2.08 -11.81
N SER A 131 2.69 2.32 -11.28
CA SER A 131 1.45 2.50 -12.05
C SER A 131 1.43 3.70 -12.99
N PHE A 132 2.30 4.70 -12.80
CA PHE A 132 2.41 5.86 -13.69
C PHE A 132 3.71 5.90 -14.50
N LEU A 133 4.50 4.82 -14.48
CA LEU A 133 5.73 4.76 -15.29
C LEU A 133 5.46 4.71 -16.80
N ASP A 134 4.26 4.38 -17.21
CA ASP A 134 3.83 4.49 -18.60
C ASP A 134 3.86 5.94 -19.11
N GLU A 135 3.53 6.91 -18.22
CA GLU A 135 3.37 8.32 -18.57
C GLU A 135 4.55 9.19 -18.11
N THR A 136 5.05 8.95 -16.90
CA THR A 136 6.02 9.87 -16.25
C THR A 136 7.06 9.13 -15.41
N TRP A 137 8.22 9.79 -15.20
CA TRP A 137 9.21 9.41 -14.19
C TRP A 137 8.91 9.97 -12.79
N GLN A 138 7.98 10.89 -12.70
CA GLN A 138 7.55 11.40 -11.40
C GLN A 138 6.78 10.30 -10.68
N LEU A 139 7.18 10.06 -9.43
CA LEU A 139 6.57 9.01 -8.63
C LEU A 139 5.40 9.60 -7.83
N PRO A 140 4.23 8.96 -7.91
CA PRO A 140 3.12 9.31 -7.04
C PRO A 140 3.41 8.87 -5.59
N ILE A 141 2.62 9.39 -4.68
CA ILE A 141 2.53 8.87 -3.32
C ILE A 141 1.59 7.67 -3.34
N TYR A 142 2.03 6.58 -2.78
CA TYR A 142 1.25 5.38 -2.54
C TYR A 142 0.91 5.28 -1.07
N GLU A 143 -0.38 5.14 -0.79
CA GLU A 143 -0.88 4.86 0.55
C GLU A 143 -1.59 3.51 0.55
N GLU A 144 -1.35 2.74 1.59
CA GLU A 144 -2.01 1.46 1.82
C GLU A 144 -2.96 1.62 3.00
N TYR A 145 -4.24 1.39 2.74
CA TYR A 145 -5.28 1.46 3.75
C TYR A 145 -5.89 0.09 4.00
N GLU A 146 -6.14 -0.19 5.24
CA GLU A 146 -6.97 -1.30 5.66
C GLU A 146 -8.19 -0.70 6.37
N LEU A 147 -9.33 -0.68 5.66
CA LEU A 147 -10.54 -0.02 6.12
C LEU A 147 -11.47 -1.04 6.79
N VAL A 148 -12.37 -0.54 7.63
CA VAL A 148 -13.40 -1.39 8.27
C VAL A 148 -14.23 -2.13 7.21
N PRO A 149 -14.74 -3.34 7.53
CA PRO A 149 -15.62 -4.05 6.63
C PRO A 149 -16.82 -3.19 6.24
N CYS A 150 -17.03 -2.99 4.94
CA CYS A 150 -18.14 -2.21 4.41
C CYS A 150 -18.64 -2.78 3.08
N MET A 151 -19.89 -2.52 2.74
CA MET A 151 -20.47 -2.86 1.44
C MET A 151 -20.31 -1.74 0.41
N ASP A 152 -20.12 -0.53 0.88
CA ASP A 152 -19.88 0.66 0.08
C ASP A 152 -18.82 1.52 0.78
N LEU A 153 -17.83 1.96 0.02
CA LEU A 153 -16.77 2.83 0.51
C LEU A 153 -17.21 4.29 0.63
N GLY A 154 -18.33 4.66 -0.03
CA GLY A 154 -18.76 6.04 -0.16
C GLY A 154 -17.91 6.83 -1.17
N VAL A 155 -17.29 6.15 -2.15
CA VAL A 155 -16.54 6.80 -3.23
C VAL A 155 -17.24 6.61 -4.58
N TYR A 156 -17.26 7.67 -5.35
CA TYR A 156 -17.73 7.66 -6.73
C TYR A 156 -16.50 7.63 -7.64
N LEU A 157 -16.42 6.60 -8.50
CA LEU A 157 -15.27 6.36 -9.36
C LEU A 157 -15.56 6.75 -10.81
N GLY A 158 -14.74 7.62 -11.36
CA GLY A 158 -14.62 7.87 -12.78
C GLY A 158 -13.60 6.91 -13.41
N HIS A 159 -14.00 6.22 -14.48
CA HIS A 159 -13.09 5.30 -15.18
C HIS A 159 -12.57 5.97 -16.45
N VAL A 160 -11.29 6.23 -16.49
CA VAL A 160 -10.61 6.89 -17.61
C VAL A 160 -9.23 6.28 -17.83
N SER A 161 -8.89 6.02 -19.08
CA SER A 161 -7.59 5.40 -19.47
C SER A 161 -7.25 4.12 -18.69
N GLY A 162 -8.29 3.32 -18.34
CA GLY A 162 -8.14 2.10 -17.56
C GLY A 162 -7.98 2.30 -16.05
N ARG A 163 -7.96 3.53 -15.56
CA ARG A 163 -7.78 3.86 -14.14
C ARG A 163 -9.11 4.23 -13.47
N ALA A 164 -9.24 3.89 -12.20
CA ALA A 164 -10.38 4.24 -11.36
C ALA A 164 -10.02 5.47 -10.52
N VAL A 165 -10.47 6.65 -10.95
CA VAL A 165 -10.21 7.95 -10.30
C VAL A 165 -11.38 8.31 -9.39
N VAL A 166 -11.10 8.76 -8.19
CA VAL A 166 -12.11 9.25 -7.26
C VAL A 166 -12.61 10.61 -7.72
N VAL A 167 -13.90 10.70 -8.06
CA VAL A 167 -14.53 11.94 -8.54
C VAL A 167 -15.40 12.61 -7.48
N ARG A 168 -15.82 11.86 -6.47
CA ARG A 168 -16.54 12.36 -5.30
C ARG A 168 -16.38 11.39 -4.15
N VAL A 169 -16.29 11.92 -2.95
CA VAL A 169 -16.34 11.18 -1.68
C VAL A 169 -17.61 11.62 -0.96
N GLU A 170 -18.31 10.69 -0.32
CA GLU A 170 -19.53 10.95 0.43
C GLU A 170 -19.18 11.27 1.88
N ASP A 171 -19.71 12.38 2.39
CA ASP A 171 -19.45 12.81 3.76
C ASP A 171 -19.91 11.75 4.78
N GLY A 172 -19.09 11.52 5.80
CA GLY A 172 -19.37 10.52 6.82
C GLY A 172 -19.19 9.06 6.37
N SER A 173 -18.69 8.84 5.16
CA SER A 173 -18.36 7.50 4.66
C SER A 173 -17.02 7.00 5.23
N VAL A 174 -16.80 5.68 5.10
CA VAL A 174 -15.52 5.05 5.48
C VAL A 174 -14.32 5.66 4.73
N ALA A 175 -14.52 6.04 3.49
CA ALA A 175 -13.47 6.67 2.68
C ALA A 175 -13.16 8.12 3.10
N ALA A 176 -14.14 8.84 3.64
CA ALA A 176 -13.97 10.23 4.08
C ALA A 176 -13.25 10.32 5.43
N GLU A 177 -13.18 9.22 6.18
CA GLU A 177 -12.60 9.20 7.52
C GLU A 177 -11.10 9.55 7.47
N ASP A 178 -10.69 10.51 8.28
CA ASP A 178 -9.31 11.02 8.37
C ASP A 178 -8.73 11.47 7.01
N ASN A 179 -9.57 11.88 6.05
CA ASN A 179 -9.18 12.27 4.68
C ASN A 179 -8.34 11.20 3.95
N LYS A 180 -8.56 9.92 4.27
CA LYS A 180 -7.79 8.83 3.68
C LYS A 180 -7.91 8.77 2.17
N ILE A 181 -9.12 9.00 1.66
CA ILE A 181 -9.40 8.99 0.22
C ILE A 181 -10.03 10.33 -0.17
N GLU A 182 -9.44 10.98 -1.14
CA GLU A 182 -9.84 12.32 -1.59
C GLU A 182 -10.20 12.33 -3.07
N VAL A 183 -10.93 13.35 -3.50
CA VAL A 183 -11.21 13.57 -4.92
C VAL A 183 -9.88 13.76 -5.67
N GLY A 184 -9.72 13.09 -6.81
CA GLY A 184 -8.46 13.09 -7.58
C GLY A 184 -7.54 11.92 -7.28
N ASP A 185 -7.75 11.19 -6.20
CA ASP A 185 -7.02 9.96 -5.91
C ASP A 185 -7.33 8.86 -6.93
N VAL A 186 -6.40 7.93 -7.11
CA VAL A 186 -6.59 6.77 -8.00
C VAL A 186 -6.55 5.50 -7.16
N ILE A 187 -7.62 4.73 -7.19
CA ILE A 187 -7.62 3.40 -6.57
C ILE A 187 -6.85 2.46 -7.51
N ASP A 188 -5.70 1.97 -7.07
CA ASP A 188 -4.80 1.16 -7.88
C ASP A 188 -5.00 -0.34 -7.63
N GLU A 189 -5.22 -0.71 -6.37
CA GLU A 189 -5.39 -2.10 -5.95
C GLU A 189 -6.48 -2.21 -4.89
N ALA A 190 -7.27 -3.27 -4.96
CA ALA A 190 -8.25 -3.64 -3.93
C ALA A 190 -8.13 -5.12 -3.60
N PHE A 191 -8.01 -5.48 -2.32
CA PHE A 191 -7.82 -6.85 -1.83
C PHE A 191 -6.65 -7.58 -2.50
N GLY A 192 -5.54 -6.91 -2.74
CA GLY A 192 -4.37 -7.45 -3.43
C GLY A 192 -4.53 -7.63 -4.95
N ILE A 193 -5.61 -7.11 -5.54
CA ILE A 193 -5.88 -7.25 -6.97
C ILE A 193 -5.73 -5.88 -7.64
N CYS A 194 -4.83 -5.76 -8.62
CA CYS A 194 -4.68 -4.56 -9.44
C CYS A 194 -5.98 -4.31 -10.22
N ILE A 195 -6.54 -3.11 -10.09
CA ILE A 195 -7.80 -2.73 -10.74
C ILE A 195 -7.60 -1.94 -12.04
N ASN A 196 -6.36 -1.76 -12.48
CA ASN A 196 -6.08 -1.13 -13.76
C ASN A 196 -6.76 -1.90 -14.92
N GLY A 197 -7.41 -1.18 -15.82
CA GLY A 197 -8.18 -1.77 -16.92
C GLY A 197 -9.56 -2.30 -16.55
N TRP A 198 -10.00 -2.17 -15.30
CA TRP A 198 -11.32 -2.61 -14.89
C TRP A 198 -12.44 -1.72 -15.42
N ARG A 199 -13.60 -2.37 -15.65
CA ARG A 199 -14.81 -1.68 -16.06
C ARG A 199 -15.59 -1.18 -14.85
N ARG A 200 -16.44 -0.17 -15.09
CA ARG A 200 -17.36 0.40 -14.10
C ARG A 200 -18.14 -0.70 -13.36
N GLY A 201 -18.29 -0.55 -12.05
CA GLY A 201 -19.05 -1.46 -11.19
C GLY A 201 -18.28 -2.71 -10.70
N ARG A 202 -17.11 -3.02 -11.25
CA ARG A 202 -16.36 -4.21 -10.83
C ARG A 202 -15.78 -4.07 -9.42
N VAL A 203 -15.36 -2.86 -9.02
CA VAL A 203 -14.90 -2.58 -7.64
C VAL A 203 -16.03 -2.82 -6.66
N THR A 204 -17.22 -2.27 -6.92
CA THR A 204 -18.41 -2.48 -6.07
C THR A 204 -18.81 -3.97 -5.99
N SER A 205 -18.69 -4.70 -7.11
CA SER A 205 -18.96 -6.15 -7.10
C SER A 205 -17.95 -6.90 -6.23
N LEU A 206 -16.67 -6.50 -6.25
CA LEU A 206 -15.63 -7.10 -5.42
C LEU A 206 -15.87 -6.84 -3.92
N LEU A 207 -16.24 -5.61 -3.54
CA LEU A 207 -16.62 -5.27 -2.17
C LEU A 207 -17.77 -6.15 -1.66
N ARG A 208 -18.81 -6.34 -2.49
CA ARG A 208 -19.94 -7.20 -2.14
C ARG A 208 -19.55 -8.67 -1.97
N GLN A 209 -18.63 -9.18 -2.81
CA GLN A 209 -18.12 -10.55 -2.69
C GLN A 209 -17.29 -10.76 -1.43
N LYS A 210 -16.61 -9.71 -0.96
CA LYS A 210 -15.74 -9.72 0.21
C LYS A 210 -16.44 -9.16 1.47
N LYS A 211 -17.77 -9.13 1.47
CA LYS A 211 -18.56 -8.65 2.61
C LYS A 211 -18.07 -9.24 3.93
N GLY A 212 -17.94 -8.41 4.95
CA GLY A 212 -17.51 -8.80 6.30
C GLY A 212 -15.99 -8.92 6.48
N LEU A 213 -15.19 -8.73 5.42
CA LEU A 213 -13.74 -8.68 5.52
C LEU A 213 -13.26 -7.22 5.51
N PRO A 214 -12.15 -6.90 6.21
CA PRO A 214 -11.49 -5.61 6.08
C PRO A 214 -11.16 -5.31 4.62
N VAL A 215 -11.34 -4.04 4.22
CA VAL A 215 -11.11 -3.61 2.85
C VAL A 215 -9.68 -3.10 2.71
N SER A 216 -8.81 -3.93 2.11
CA SER A 216 -7.45 -3.52 1.77
C SER A 216 -7.43 -2.77 0.44
N LEU A 217 -6.89 -1.55 0.44
CA LEU A 217 -6.76 -0.68 -0.73
C LEU A 217 -5.33 -0.17 -0.86
N LYS A 218 -4.84 -0.09 -2.10
CA LYS A 218 -3.70 0.77 -2.45
C LYS A 218 -4.21 1.96 -3.25
N VAL A 219 -3.94 3.13 -2.74
CA VAL A 219 -4.40 4.40 -3.28
C VAL A 219 -3.20 5.22 -3.74
N ILE A 220 -3.28 5.75 -4.94
CA ILE A 220 -2.34 6.74 -5.44
C ILE A 220 -2.94 8.09 -5.14
N LYS A 221 -2.26 8.89 -4.32
CA LYS A 221 -2.71 10.23 -3.97
C LYS A 221 -2.68 11.15 -5.18
N GLY A 222 -3.74 11.92 -5.36
CA GLY A 222 -3.87 12.92 -6.43
C GLY A 222 -2.93 14.11 -6.26
N HIS A 223 -2.30 14.27 -5.08
CA HIS A 223 -1.44 15.39 -4.73
C HIS A 223 -0.24 14.96 -3.87
N TYR A 224 0.72 15.85 -3.74
CA TYR A 224 1.85 15.74 -2.83
C TYR A 224 1.55 16.41 -1.46
N PRO A 225 2.33 16.17 -0.40
CA PRO A 225 2.11 16.73 0.93
C PRO A 225 2.12 18.27 0.97
N ASN A 226 2.73 18.92 -0.03
CA ASN A 226 2.72 20.36 -0.18
C ASN A 226 1.45 20.91 -0.87
N GLY A 227 0.46 20.08 -1.11
CA GLY A 227 -0.79 20.42 -1.79
C GLY A 227 -0.67 20.57 -3.31
N SER A 228 0.50 20.29 -3.92
CA SER A 228 0.62 20.33 -5.39
C SER A 228 0.03 19.07 -6.02
N VAL A 229 -0.79 19.23 -7.06
CA VAL A 229 -1.38 18.10 -7.80
C VAL A 229 -0.30 17.24 -8.44
N PHE A 230 -0.42 15.92 -8.32
CA PHE A 230 0.48 14.98 -8.98
C PHE A 230 0.32 15.09 -10.51
N PRO A 231 1.38 15.43 -11.27
CA PRO A 231 1.24 15.69 -12.70
C PRO A 231 0.71 14.49 -13.52
N GLY A 232 0.92 13.26 -13.04
CA GLY A 232 0.43 12.06 -13.70
C GLY A 232 -1.09 11.94 -13.74
N VAL A 233 -1.80 12.50 -12.76
CA VAL A 233 -3.28 12.45 -12.73
C VAL A 233 -3.92 13.60 -13.51
N VAL A 234 -3.22 14.69 -13.78
CA VAL A 234 -3.76 15.88 -14.48
C VAL A 234 -4.49 15.55 -15.78
N PRO A 235 -3.95 14.70 -16.69
CA PRO A 235 -4.66 14.31 -17.91
C PRO A 235 -5.95 13.53 -17.62
N LEU A 236 -6.00 12.76 -16.52
CA LEU A 236 -7.17 11.99 -16.10
C LEU A 236 -8.26 12.92 -15.58
N LEU A 237 -7.90 13.86 -14.70
CA LEU A 237 -8.81 14.86 -14.13
C LEU A 237 -9.45 15.71 -15.21
N ARG A 238 -8.68 16.17 -16.22
CA ARG A 238 -9.19 16.91 -17.37
C ARG A 238 -10.23 16.12 -18.16
N ARG A 239 -9.99 14.82 -18.40
CA ARG A 239 -10.94 13.96 -19.12
C ARG A 239 -12.22 13.70 -18.32
N LEU A 240 -12.15 13.78 -17.00
CA LEU A 240 -13.30 13.65 -16.10
C LEU A 240 -13.98 14.99 -15.84
N HIS A 241 -13.53 16.08 -16.48
CA HIS A 241 -14.06 17.45 -16.33
C HIS A 241 -14.00 17.95 -14.87
N LEU A 242 -12.99 17.52 -14.11
CA LEU A 242 -12.76 18.04 -12.76
C LEU A 242 -11.98 19.36 -12.84
N ASP A 243 -12.35 20.29 -11.98
CA ASP A 243 -11.67 21.58 -11.85
C ASP A 243 -10.38 21.42 -11.06
N ILE A 244 -9.26 21.44 -11.78
CA ILE A 244 -7.92 21.20 -11.21
C ILE A 244 -7.48 22.37 -10.33
N GLU A 245 -7.88 23.61 -10.67
CA GLU A 245 -7.49 24.79 -9.89
C GLU A 245 -8.18 24.77 -8.53
N SER A 246 -9.47 24.47 -8.49
CA SER A 246 -10.23 24.30 -7.26
C SER A 246 -9.70 23.15 -6.40
N LEU A 247 -9.40 22.00 -7.00
CA LEU A 247 -8.81 20.87 -6.30
C LEU A 247 -7.43 21.20 -5.70
N GLN A 248 -6.59 21.90 -6.44
CA GLN A 248 -5.28 22.32 -5.95
C GLN A 248 -5.37 23.29 -4.78
N GLU A 249 -6.37 24.16 -4.77
CA GLU A 249 -6.63 25.07 -3.66
C GLU A 249 -7.08 24.30 -2.41
N GLN A 250 -8.03 23.38 -2.55
CA GLN A 250 -8.46 22.48 -1.48
C GLN A 250 -7.30 21.66 -0.88
N TYR A 251 -6.44 21.07 -1.70
CA TYR A 251 -5.26 20.33 -1.23
C TYR A 251 -4.25 21.20 -0.48
N ARG A 252 -4.08 22.48 -0.91
CA ARG A 252 -3.21 23.43 -0.21
C ARG A 252 -3.76 23.82 1.16
N GLU A 253 -5.07 24.06 1.23
CA GLU A 253 -5.75 24.36 2.48
C GLU A 253 -5.64 23.19 3.46
N ALA A 254 -5.90 21.95 3.01
CA ALA A 254 -5.73 20.74 3.80
C ALA A 254 -4.29 20.57 4.31
N ALA A 255 -3.29 20.75 3.44
CA ALA A 255 -1.87 20.67 3.81
C ALA A 255 -1.45 21.74 4.85
N LEU A 256 -2.07 22.92 4.83
CA LEU A 256 -1.82 23.96 5.82
C LEU A 256 -2.42 23.59 7.18
N VAL A 257 -3.60 22.98 7.22
CA VAL A 257 -4.24 22.51 8.44
C VAL A 257 -3.44 21.36 9.07
N GLU A 258 -3.04 20.35 8.28
CA GLU A 258 -2.22 19.24 8.76
C GLU A 258 -0.86 19.71 9.32
N SER A 259 -0.23 20.70 8.70
CA SER A 259 1.03 21.27 9.20
C SER A 259 0.87 22.04 10.52
N GLN A 260 -0.31 22.55 10.82
CA GLN A 260 -0.63 23.19 12.10
C GLN A 260 -0.99 22.16 13.18
N GLU A 261 -1.69 21.09 12.83
CA GLU A 261 -2.04 20.00 13.74
C GLU A 261 -0.84 19.12 14.10
N THR A 262 0.10 18.88 13.19
CA THR A 262 1.34 18.12 13.47
C THR A 262 2.23 18.81 14.50
N SER A 263 2.06 20.10 14.73
CA SER A 263 2.76 20.83 15.81
C SER A 263 2.09 20.66 17.19
N LEU A 264 0.88 20.09 17.25
CA LEU A 264 0.09 19.89 18.47
C LEU A 264 -0.22 18.43 18.81
N SER A 265 -0.09 17.50 17.86
CA SER A 265 -0.46 16.08 18.07
C SER A 265 0.64 15.10 17.68
N THR A 266 1.72 15.07 18.45
CA THR A 266 2.61 13.90 18.54
C THR A 266 1.99 12.85 19.48
N SER A 267 0.82 12.33 19.14
CA SER A 267 0.30 11.15 19.84
C SER A 267 -0.82 10.53 19.01
N HIS A 268 -0.54 9.38 18.38
CA HIS A 268 -1.47 8.24 18.33
C HIS A 268 -1.07 7.12 17.34
N ILE A 269 0.23 7.00 16.98
CA ILE A 269 0.76 5.75 16.41
C ILE A 269 1.70 5.07 17.42
N GLY A 270 1.42 5.21 18.71
CA GLY A 270 2.13 4.53 19.77
C GLY A 270 1.14 3.79 20.64
N GLY A 271 1.11 2.46 20.58
CA GLY A 271 0.25 1.68 21.46
C GLY A 271 0.42 2.09 22.91
N GLN A 272 -0.65 2.06 23.68
CA GLN A 272 -0.65 2.42 25.09
C GLN A 272 -0.07 1.27 25.93
N THR A 273 0.90 1.57 26.81
CA THR A 273 1.46 0.56 27.71
C THR A 273 0.44 0.24 28.81
N VAL A 274 0.00 -1.00 28.86
CA VAL A 274 -0.93 -1.54 29.87
C VAL A 274 -0.43 -2.88 30.37
N TYR A 275 -1.08 -3.43 31.39
CA TYR A 275 -0.78 -4.75 31.92
C TYR A 275 -1.85 -5.76 31.50
N TYR A 276 -1.46 -6.77 30.76
CA TYR A 276 -2.31 -7.92 30.44
C TYR A 276 -2.32 -8.88 31.63
N LEU A 277 -3.51 -9.16 32.17
CA LEU A 277 -3.69 -10.00 33.36
C LEU A 277 -4.05 -11.44 33.01
N GLY A 278 -4.59 -11.66 31.81
CA GLY A 278 -5.01 -12.97 31.35
C GLY A 278 -6.37 -12.95 30.66
N SER A 279 -6.83 -14.13 30.33
CA SER A 279 -8.13 -14.32 29.71
C SER A 279 -8.89 -15.47 30.36
N VAL A 280 -10.21 -15.45 30.20
CA VAL A 280 -11.13 -16.50 30.66
C VAL A 280 -12.22 -16.71 29.63
N SER A 281 -12.55 -17.99 29.39
CA SER A 281 -13.68 -18.32 28.52
C SER A 281 -14.99 -17.93 29.20
N VAL A 282 -15.87 -17.25 28.45
CA VAL A 282 -17.21 -16.84 28.94
C VAL A 282 -18.33 -17.64 28.27
N GLY A 283 -17.98 -18.72 27.55
CA GLY A 283 -18.96 -19.65 26.94
C GLY A 283 -19.46 -19.18 25.59
N SER A 284 -20.74 -19.40 25.32
CA SER A 284 -21.37 -19.12 24.03
C SER A 284 -22.05 -17.73 23.96
N CYS A 285 -21.95 -16.94 25.01
CA CYS A 285 -22.57 -15.61 25.07
C CYS A 285 -21.50 -14.54 25.32
N GLY A 286 -21.35 -13.60 24.40
CA GLY A 286 -20.40 -12.47 24.48
C GLY A 286 -20.99 -11.21 25.10
N ASP A 287 -21.94 -11.34 26.04
CA ASP A 287 -22.64 -10.20 26.66
C ASP A 287 -21.77 -9.44 27.65
N VAL A 288 -21.96 -8.12 27.73
CA VAL A 288 -21.22 -7.21 28.61
C VAL A 288 -21.31 -7.58 30.09
N SER A 289 -22.39 -8.22 30.52
CA SER A 289 -22.57 -8.69 31.90
C SER A 289 -21.53 -9.73 32.33
N GLN A 290 -20.94 -10.45 31.38
CA GLN A 290 -19.86 -11.42 31.65
C GLN A 290 -18.53 -10.74 32.03
N ILE A 291 -18.33 -9.45 31.68
CA ILE A 291 -17.08 -8.72 31.95
C ILE A 291 -16.83 -8.61 33.46
N GLU A 292 -17.87 -8.33 34.23
CA GLU A 292 -17.73 -8.20 35.69
C GLU A 292 -17.22 -9.48 36.34
N HIS A 293 -17.77 -10.63 35.96
CA HIS A 293 -17.36 -11.93 36.46
C HIS A 293 -15.95 -12.30 35.95
N ALA A 294 -15.65 -12.01 34.70
CA ALA A 294 -14.34 -12.29 34.08
C ALA A 294 -13.21 -11.47 34.75
N VAL A 295 -13.43 -10.19 35.01
CA VAL A 295 -12.46 -9.35 35.71
C VAL A 295 -12.16 -9.89 37.11
N MET A 296 -13.21 -10.29 37.85
CA MET A 296 -13.03 -10.89 39.20
C MET A 296 -12.27 -12.23 39.11
N ALA A 297 -12.65 -13.10 38.21
CA ALA A 297 -12.04 -14.41 38.05
C ALA A 297 -10.56 -14.30 37.69
N VAL A 298 -10.17 -13.36 36.81
CA VAL A 298 -8.78 -13.17 36.39
C VAL A 298 -7.98 -12.47 37.49
N SER A 299 -8.53 -11.43 38.13
CA SER A 299 -7.84 -10.68 39.18
C SER A 299 -7.58 -11.52 40.43
N SER A 300 -8.48 -12.46 40.78
CA SER A 300 -8.32 -13.35 41.93
C SER A 300 -7.25 -14.44 41.74
N GLN A 301 -6.84 -14.74 40.49
CA GLN A 301 -5.88 -15.82 40.21
C GLN A 301 -4.43 -15.47 40.54
N ASN A 302 -4.14 -14.28 41.02
CA ASN A 302 -2.80 -13.80 41.42
C ASN A 302 -1.71 -14.11 40.38
N ARG A 303 -2.07 -14.12 39.08
CA ARG A 303 -1.13 -14.37 37.97
C ARG A 303 -0.20 -13.16 37.79
N GLN A 304 1.03 -13.43 37.37
CA GLN A 304 1.98 -12.39 37.05
C GLN A 304 1.48 -11.58 35.84
N SER A 305 1.19 -10.29 36.05
CA SER A 305 0.80 -9.38 34.98
C SER A 305 1.94 -9.15 34.00
N VAL A 306 1.61 -9.09 32.72
CA VAL A 306 2.58 -8.90 31.65
C VAL A 306 2.44 -7.50 31.07
N ALA A 307 3.53 -6.71 31.08
CA ALA A 307 3.53 -5.40 30.44
C ALA A 307 3.46 -5.55 28.91
N VAL A 308 2.43 -4.95 28.33
CA VAL A 308 2.13 -5.04 26.90
C VAL A 308 1.89 -3.65 26.33
N ASN A 309 2.04 -3.55 25.02
CA ASN A 309 1.64 -2.40 24.23
C ASN A 309 0.30 -2.73 23.55
N LEU A 310 -0.76 -2.07 23.97
CA LEU A 310 -2.09 -2.20 23.36
C LEU A 310 -2.23 -1.16 22.26
N ILE A 311 -2.43 -1.62 21.04
CA ILE A 311 -2.61 -0.78 19.85
C ILE A 311 -4.07 -0.92 19.41
N THR A 312 -4.81 0.17 19.45
CA THR A 312 -6.16 0.26 18.89
C THR A 312 -6.02 0.82 17.48
N GLY A 313 -6.13 -0.05 16.50
CA GLY A 313 -6.10 0.31 15.09
C GLY A 313 -7.49 0.59 14.55
N GLU A 314 -7.57 0.88 13.27
CA GLU A 314 -8.82 1.15 12.57
C GLU A 314 -9.74 -0.07 12.50
N ILE A 315 -9.17 -1.26 12.30
CA ILE A 315 -9.92 -2.51 12.11
C ILE A 315 -10.00 -3.39 13.34
N GLY A 316 -9.23 -3.11 14.36
CA GLY A 316 -9.18 -3.97 15.54
C GLY A 316 -8.11 -3.60 16.56
N VAL A 317 -7.88 -4.51 17.46
CA VAL A 317 -6.98 -4.37 18.60
C VAL A 317 -5.83 -5.36 18.51
N GLN A 318 -4.63 -4.87 18.66
CA GLN A 318 -3.43 -5.68 18.74
C GLN A 318 -2.74 -5.50 20.09
N THR A 319 -2.22 -6.58 20.62
CA THR A 319 -1.47 -6.57 21.88
C THR A 319 -0.08 -7.18 21.66
N LEU A 320 0.94 -6.38 21.91
CA LEU A 320 2.34 -6.73 21.71
C LEU A 320 3.08 -6.78 23.05
N LEU A 321 3.91 -7.78 23.26
CA LEU A 321 4.82 -7.80 24.40
C LEU A 321 5.76 -6.60 24.38
N LYS A 322 5.90 -5.89 25.50
CA LYS A 322 6.78 -4.73 25.59
C LYS A 322 8.27 -5.12 25.43
N THR A 323 8.64 -6.34 25.83
CA THR A 323 10.03 -6.81 25.86
C THR A 323 10.62 -7.07 24.48
N ASN A 324 9.87 -7.71 23.56
CA ASN A 324 10.37 -8.16 22.26
C ASN A 324 9.43 -7.83 21.10
N ARG A 325 8.39 -7.03 21.32
CA ARG A 325 7.34 -6.65 20.34
C ARG A 325 6.63 -7.85 19.69
N LYS A 326 6.69 -9.02 20.30
CA LYS A 326 5.95 -10.19 19.81
C LYS A 326 4.46 -9.96 20.02
N MET A 327 3.67 -10.13 18.95
CA MET A 327 2.22 -10.09 19.02
C MET A 327 1.69 -11.30 19.79
N ILE A 328 0.84 -11.06 20.79
CA ILE A 328 0.21 -12.09 21.63
C ILE A 328 -1.29 -12.18 21.42
N LEU A 329 -1.94 -11.07 21.06
CA LEU A 329 -3.37 -11.01 20.74
C LEU A 329 -3.59 -10.11 19.53
N SER A 330 -4.52 -10.50 18.67
CA SER A 330 -5.01 -9.67 17.56
C SER A 330 -6.48 -10.04 17.33
N HIS A 331 -7.36 -9.05 17.48
CA HIS A 331 -8.80 -9.23 17.27
C HIS A 331 -9.34 -8.07 16.44
N SER A 332 -10.10 -8.39 15.40
CA SER A 332 -10.85 -7.38 14.66
C SER A 332 -12.07 -6.91 15.45
N TYR A 333 -12.55 -5.71 15.18
CA TYR A 333 -13.79 -5.24 15.82
C TYR A 333 -15.02 -6.10 15.47
N THR A 334 -14.99 -6.84 14.34
CA THR A 334 -16.04 -7.80 14.00
C THR A 334 -16.04 -9.03 14.90
N GLU A 335 -14.92 -9.37 15.52
CA GLU A 335 -14.79 -10.47 16.49
C GLU A 335 -15.13 -10.01 17.90
N ILE A 336 -14.99 -8.72 18.21
CA ILE A 336 -15.28 -8.15 19.53
C ILE A 336 -16.79 -8.01 19.69
N SER A 337 -17.36 -8.65 20.71
CA SER A 337 -18.79 -8.59 21.02
C SER A 337 -19.14 -7.51 22.05
N SER A 338 -18.25 -7.24 22.99
CA SER A 338 -18.45 -6.23 24.03
C SER A 338 -17.14 -5.78 24.66
N CYS A 339 -17.13 -4.56 25.21
CA CYS A 339 -16.04 -4.05 26.03
C CYS A 339 -16.60 -3.29 27.24
N GLY A 340 -15.81 -3.22 28.31
CA GLY A 340 -16.27 -2.53 29.53
C GLY A 340 -15.30 -2.63 30.68
N ARG A 341 -15.73 -2.09 31.83
CA ARG A 341 -15.00 -2.11 33.11
C ARG A 341 -15.97 -2.25 34.29
N ARG A 342 -15.42 -2.62 35.44
CA ARG A 342 -16.16 -2.59 36.68
C ARG A 342 -16.12 -1.18 37.33
N ASN A 343 -17.19 -0.78 37.97
CA ASN A 343 -17.28 0.53 38.65
C ASN A 343 -16.39 0.58 39.87
N ASP A 344 -16.24 -0.51 40.60
CA ASP A 344 -15.42 -0.64 41.82
C ASP A 344 -13.93 -0.89 41.52
N MET A 345 -13.56 -1.18 40.31
CA MET A 345 -12.19 -1.39 39.86
C MET A 345 -11.89 -0.62 38.55
N PRO A 346 -11.90 0.73 38.60
CA PRO A 346 -11.91 1.56 37.39
C PRO A 346 -10.63 1.54 36.56
N GLU A 347 -9.52 1.04 37.12
CA GLU A 347 -8.27 0.82 36.38
C GLU A 347 -8.28 -0.47 35.52
N TYR A 348 -9.23 -1.39 35.81
CA TYR A 348 -9.35 -2.65 35.07
C TYR A 348 -10.38 -2.49 33.96
N PHE A 349 -10.00 -2.93 32.79
CA PHE A 349 -10.87 -2.98 31.63
C PHE A 349 -10.75 -4.31 30.89
N ALA A 350 -11.75 -4.64 30.14
CA ALA A 350 -11.78 -5.89 29.38
C ALA A 350 -12.58 -5.74 28.09
N TYR A 351 -12.29 -6.61 27.13
CA TYR A 351 -13.16 -6.83 26.00
C TYR A 351 -13.39 -8.34 25.82
N ILE A 352 -14.53 -8.69 25.22
CA ILE A 352 -14.89 -10.07 24.88
C ILE A 352 -14.78 -10.20 23.38
N ALA A 353 -14.06 -11.23 22.92
CA ALA A 353 -13.98 -11.57 21.50
C ALA A 353 -14.35 -13.03 21.27
N GLY A 354 -14.96 -13.26 20.12
CA GLY A 354 -15.28 -14.61 19.61
C GLY A 354 -14.10 -15.24 18.90
N ASP A 355 -14.19 -16.53 18.66
CA ASP A 355 -13.23 -17.29 17.83
C ASP A 355 -13.36 -16.96 16.33
N THR A 356 -14.42 -16.29 15.94
CA THR A 356 -14.73 -15.77 14.60
C THR A 356 -15.51 -14.47 14.74
N SER A 357 -16.10 -13.95 13.65
CA SER A 357 -17.02 -12.82 13.73
C SER A 357 -18.11 -13.06 14.80
N CYS A 358 -18.36 -12.08 15.66
CA CYS A 358 -19.27 -12.21 16.81
C CYS A 358 -20.70 -12.62 16.42
N THR A 359 -21.12 -12.39 15.17
CA THR A 359 -22.43 -12.79 14.63
C THR A 359 -22.59 -14.31 14.42
N ILE A 360 -21.48 -15.03 14.26
CA ILE A 360 -21.46 -16.47 13.98
C ILE A 360 -20.62 -17.27 14.98
N SER A 361 -19.95 -16.58 15.91
CA SER A 361 -19.11 -17.21 16.91
C SER A 361 -19.94 -18.01 17.91
N SER A 362 -19.45 -19.18 18.26
CA SER A 362 -20.04 -20.06 19.26
C SER A 362 -19.26 -20.07 20.59
N HIS A 363 -18.06 -19.50 20.61
CA HIS A 363 -17.18 -19.44 21.77
C HIS A 363 -16.62 -18.07 21.94
N PHE A 364 -16.72 -17.54 23.15
CA PHE A 364 -16.25 -16.20 23.50
C PHE A 364 -15.24 -16.25 24.63
N THR A 365 -14.24 -15.40 24.55
CA THR A 365 -13.17 -15.26 25.56
C THR A 365 -13.07 -13.79 25.97
N CYS A 366 -13.04 -13.56 27.28
CA CYS A 366 -12.84 -12.23 27.86
C CYS A 366 -11.35 -12.02 28.15
N TYR A 367 -10.81 -10.94 27.64
CA TYR A 367 -9.39 -10.52 27.79
C TYR A 367 -9.34 -9.34 28.75
N VAL A 368 -8.59 -9.51 29.87
CA VAL A 368 -8.57 -8.55 30.98
C VAL A 368 -7.25 -7.82 31.04
N PHE A 369 -7.31 -6.50 31.17
CA PHE A 369 -6.17 -5.60 31.24
C PHE A 369 -6.30 -4.67 32.43
N LYS A 370 -5.14 -4.10 32.85
CA LYS A 370 -5.06 -3.03 33.83
C LYS A 370 -4.29 -1.85 33.24
N GLY A 371 -4.87 -0.68 33.26
CA GLY A 371 -4.22 0.58 32.94
C GLY A 371 -3.35 1.09 34.10
N SER A 372 -2.49 2.04 33.82
CA SER A 372 -1.68 2.72 34.82
C SER A 372 -2.52 3.75 35.63
N THR A 373 -3.56 4.28 35.00
CA THR A 373 -4.52 5.20 35.62
C THR A 373 -5.96 4.89 35.18
N THR A 374 -6.92 5.39 35.93
CA THR A 374 -8.35 5.29 35.60
C THR A 374 -8.68 5.99 34.28
N GLU A 375 -8.07 7.17 34.05
CA GLU A 375 -8.24 7.95 32.84
C GLU A 375 -7.75 7.16 31.62
N GLN A 376 -6.56 6.56 31.69
CA GLN A 376 -6.02 5.73 30.61
C GLN A 376 -6.97 4.58 30.25
N SER A 377 -7.48 3.86 31.28
CA SER A 377 -8.43 2.76 31.06
C SER A 377 -9.74 3.24 30.43
N ARG A 378 -10.20 4.43 30.80
CA ARG A 378 -11.38 5.04 30.20
C ARG A 378 -11.14 5.41 28.73
N ASP A 379 -10.02 6.05 28.43
CA ASP A 379 -9.69 6.50 27.06
C ASP A 379 -9.53 5.31 26.12
N ILE A 380 -8.90 4.22 26.58
CA ILE A 380 -8.82 2.97 25.82
C ILE A 380 -10.21 2.42 25.53
N LEU A 381 -11.08 2.37 26.53
CA LEU A 381 -12.45 1.88 26.36
C LEU A 381 -13.28 2.72 25.39
N LEU A 382 -13.12 4.05 25.43
CA LEU A 382 -13.78 4.94 24.46
C LEU A 382 -13.28 4.64 23.05
N THR A 383 -11.97 4.51 22.85
CA THR A 383 -11.40 4.17 21.53
C THR A 383 -11.88 2.79 21.03
N LEU A 384 -11.99 1.80 21.93
CA LEU A 384 -12.55 0.49 21.60
C LEU A 384 -14.03 0.57 21.21
N ALA A 385 -14.82 1.36 21.96
CA ALA A 385 -16.24 1.55 21.69
C ALA A 385 -16.47 2.27 20.35
N ASP A 386 -15.65 3.27 20.03
CA ASP A 386 -15.71 3.98 18.74
C ASP A 386 -15.37 3.05 17.57
N GLY A 387 -14.31 2.25 17.70
CA GLY A 387 -13.95 1.24 16.69
C GLY A 387 -15.03 0.20 16.48
N PHE A 388 -15.63 -0.28 17.58
CA PHE A 388 -16.75 -1.21 17.55
C PHE A 388 -17.99 -0.59 16.88
N HIS A 389 -18.32 0.64 17.22
CA HIS A 389 -19.49 1.35 16.67
C HIS A 389 -19.38 1.53 15.15
N ARG A 390 -18.21 1.95 14.68
CA ARG A 390 -17.91 2.07 13.24
C ARG A 390 -18.12 0.76 12.48
N THR A 391 -17.66 -0.34 13.06
CA THR A 391 -17.67 -1.65 12.40
C THR A 391 -19.07 -2.28 12.35
N HIS A 392 -19.86 -2.14 13.42
CA HIS A 392 -21.21 -2.75 13.47
C HIS A 392 -22.23 -2.08 12.55
N TRP A 393 -22.04 -0.82 12.19
CA TRP A 393 -22.88 -0.15 11.18
C TRP A 393 -22.48 -0.52 9.74
N ALA A 394 -21.27 -1.01 9.53
CA ALA A 394 -20.73 -1.36 8.22
C ALA A 394 -21.01 -2.80 7.79
N VAL A 395 -21.45 -3.67 8.70
CA VAL A 395 -21.79 -5.08 8.49
C VAL A 395 -23.30 -5.27 8.46
#